data_75bb3070dd091a0cdeee94e07362e43c
#
_entry.id   75bb3070dd091a0cdeee94e07362e43c
#
_cell.length_a   1.000
_cell.length_b   1.000
_cell.length_c   1.000
_cell.angle_alpha   90.00
_cell.angle_beta   90.00
_cell.angle_gamma   90.00
#
_symmetry.space_group_name_H-M   'P 1'
#
loop_
_entity.id
_entity.type
_entity.pdbx_description
1 polymer ?
#
loop_
_entity_poly.entity_id
_entity_poly.type
_entity_poly.pdbx_seq_one_letter_code
_entity_poly.pdbx_strand_id
1 'polypeptide(L)'
;MKCNGCGVELQHEDPAGLGYISESVMESRLLSGKEILCRRCFLMKHYSSLPEGNMVAHSLDNMKDYLRLAHDVIYVIDISDFDGTFRKDIADLLKDHSVHYILNKIDLLPREVKVDEMRDWASGILKAPVSRVRPVSVLGQYGLNSLFSYLKSSAAEYVSVGVTNVGKSSLLNGLTHSEEITVSRFPGTTVEVTSRTLYNSSVSIYDTPGIFTEDRVIDLLSVEDQSRFLPRKKLVRSTFQFHETRTVFLSGFVRIDAKSETDPVGIMHTFVPESVSVHETNSNTGVEEWDRWFGGI
;
A
#
# COMPACT_ATOMS: atom_id res chain seq x y z
N MET A 1 -11.88 24.90 -18.62
CA MET A 1 -12.04 25.03 -17.13
C MET A 1 -10.78 24.48 -16.47
N LYS A 2 -10.29 25.09 -15.38
CA LYS A 2 -9.04 24.65 -14.72
C LYS A 2 -9.31 23.77 -13.51
N CYS A 3 -8.43 22.79 -13.30
CA CYS A 3 -8.44 21.93 -12.12
C CYS A 3 -8.15 22.73 -10.85
N ASN A 4 -8.98 22.62 -9.81
CA ASN A 4 -8.79 23.32 -8.53
C ASN A 4 -7.53 22.85 -7.75
N GLY A 5 -6.96 21.70 -8.11
CA GLY A 5 -5.76 21.18 -7.43
C GLY A 5 -4.44 21.58 -8.08
N CYS A 6 -4.28 21.38 -9.40
CA CYS A 6 -3.01 21.63 -10.11
C CYS A 6 -3.04 22.78 -11.11
N GLY A 7 -4.20 23.42 -11.34
CA GLY A 7 -4.35 24.53 -12.27
C GLY A 7 -4.32 24.19 -13.75
N VAL A 8 -4.13 22.93 -14.12
CA VAL A 8 -4.13 22.47 -15.53
C VAL A 8 -5.52 22.57 -16.12
N GLU A 9 -5.62 22.85 -17.41
CA GLU A 9 -6.91 22.82 -18.12
C GLU A 9 -7.50 21.42 -18.13
N LEU A 10 -8.79 21.32 -17.78
CA LEU A 10 -9.52 20.05 -17.74
C LEU A 10 -9.87 19.61 -19.16
N GLN A 11 -9.73 18.32 -19.43
CA GLN A 11 -10.04 17.69 -20.70
C GLN A 11 -10.73 16.33 -20.49
N HIS A 12 -11.45 15.83 -21.51
CA HIS A 12 -12.24 14.61 -21.47
C HIS A 12 -11.80 13.55 -22.48
N GLU A 13 -10.85 13.90 -23.35
CA GLU A 13 -10.49 13.11 -24.53
C GLU A 13 -9.46 12.03 -24.23
N ASP A 14 -8.43 12.34 -23.43
CA ASP A 14 -7.36 11.41 -23.10
C ASP A 14 -7.37 11.03 -21.62
N PRO A 15 -7.84 9.81 -21.26
CA PRO A 15 -7.87 9.34 -19.88
C PRO A 15 -6.49 9.25 -19.21
N ALA A 16 -5.41 9.13 -19.96
CA ALA A 16 -4.03 9.09 -19.45
C ALA A 16 -3.40 10.50 -19.40
N GLY A 17 -3.98 11.48 -20.08
CA GLY A 17 -3.47 12.83 -20.22
C GLY A 17 -3.64 13.69 -18.97
N LEU A 18 -2.82 14.77 -18.92
CA LEU A 18 -2.94 15.78 -17.87
C LEU A 18 -4.31 16.49 -17.96
N GLY A 19 -4.94 16.73 -16.80
CA GLY A 19 -6.22 17.42 -16.74
C GLY A 19 -7.44 16.53 -16.97
N TYR A 20 -7.28 15.24 -17.19
CA TYR A 20 -8.42 14.36 -17.45
C TYR A 20 -9.43 14.31 -16.30
N ILE A 21 -10.70 14.43 -16.67
CA ILE A 21 -11.88 14.19 -15.84
C ILE A 21 -13.01 13.70 -16.77
N SER A 22 -13.74 12.65 -16.39
CA SER A 22 -14.88 12.23 -17.20
C SER A 22 -16.00 13.27 -17.16
N GLU A 23 -16.73 13.44 -18.28
CA GLU A 23 -17.83 14.41 -18.37
C GLU A 23 -18.86 14.22 -17.26
N SER A 24 -19.26 12.97 -17.01
CA SER A 24 -20.25 12.63 -15.97
C SER A 24 -19.81 13.04 -14.56
N VAL A 25 -18.53 12.89 -14.24
CA VAL A 25 -17.97 13.32 -12.95
C VAL A 25 -17.88 14.84 -12.86
N MET A 26 -17.52 15.50 -13.95
CA MET A 26 -17.47 16.96 -13.99
C MET A 26 -18.85 17.58 -13.79
N GLU A 27 -19.86 17.10 -14.51
CA GLU A 27 -21.25 17.54 -14.37
C GLU A 27 -21.79 17.32 -12.95
N SER A 28 -21.58 16.12 -12.41
CA SER A 28 -22.00 15.79 -11.03
C SER A 28 -21.37 16.72 -10.00
N ARG A 29 -20.10 17.09 -10.16
CA ARG A 29 -19.40 18.00 -9.25
C ARG A 29 -19.82 19.45 -9.41
N LEU A 30 -20.07 19.89 -10.65
CA LEU A 30 -20.65 21.21 -10.94
C LEU A 30 -22.02 21.37 -10.27
N LEU A 31 -22.91 20.39 -10.43
CA LEU A 31 -24.25 20.39 -9.83
C LEU A 31 -24.22 20.36 -8.29
N SER A 32 -23.23 19.68 -7.71
CA SER A 32 -23.10 19.55 -6.25
C SER A 32 -22.27 20.65 -5.58
N GLY A 33 -21.75 21.63 -6.35
CA GLY A 33 -20.91 22.71 -5.83
C GLY A 33 -19.58 22.23 -5.21
N LYS A 34 -19.12 21.04 -5.57
CA LYS A 34 -17.86 20.47 -5.07
C LYS A 34 -16.67 20.91 -5.91
N GLU A 35 -15.48 20.91 -5.32
CA GLU A 35 -14.23 21.16 -6.04
C GLU A 35 -14.11 20.25 -7.28
N ILE A 36 -13.73 20.85 -8.39
CA ILE A 36 -13.50 20.11 -9.64
C ILE A 36 -12.01 19.83 -9.75
N LEU A 37 -11.65 18.58 -9.54
CA LEU A 37 -10.28 18.08 -9.62
C LEU A 37 -10.14 17.18 -10.84
N CYS A 38 -9.03 17.31 -11.57
CA CYS A 38 -8.68 16.30 -12.56
C CYS A 38 -8.43 14.95 -11.85
N ARG A 39 -8.52 13.84 -12.59
CA ARG A 39 -8.31 12.48 -12.08
C ARG A 39 -7.05 12.39 -11.21
N ARG A 40 -5.94 12.95 -11.67
CA ARG A 40 -4.67 12.99 -10.93
C ARG A 40 -4.81 13.66 -9.56
N CYS A 41 -5.33 14.88 -9.51
CA CYS A 41 -5.48 15.64 -8.26
C CYS A 41 -6.50 14.99 -7.33
N PHE A 42 -7.56 14.41 -7.89
CA PHE A 42 -8.55 13.68 -7.12
C PHE A 42 -7.93 12.45 -6.43
N LEU A 43 -7.14 11.67 -7.17
CA LEU A 43 -6.46 10.49 -6.64
C LEU A 43 -5.40 10.87 -5.59
N MET A 44 -4.62 11.94 -5.83
CA MET A 44 -3.67 12.45 -4.83
C MET A 44 -4.37 12.90 -3.54
N LYS A 45 -5.52 13.57 -3.64
CA LYS A 45 -6.25 14.09 -2.48
C LYS A 45 -6.96 13.00 -1.67
N HIS A 46 -7.49 11.98 -2.34
CA HIS A 46 -8.37 10.99 -1.72
C HIS A 46 -7.73 9.62 -1.50
N TYR A 47 -6.71 9.28 -2.26
CA TYR A 47 -6.13 7.93 -2.25
C TYR A 47 -4.61 7.91 -2.05
N SER A 48 -3.96 9.06 -1.98
CA SER A 48 -2.48 9.18 -1.95
C SER A 48 -1.78 8.43 -3.09
N SER A 49 -2.50 8.16 -4.18
CA SER A 49 -2.01 7.45 -5.37
C SER A 49 -1.99 8.38 -6.59
N LEU A 50 -0.99 8.24 -7.42
CA LEU A 50 -0.89 8.93 -8.71
C LEU A 50 -1.54 8.08 -9.80
N PRO A 51 -2.29 8.66 -10.76
CA PRO A 51 -2.82 7.94 -11.90
C PRO A 51 -1.73 7.52 -12.88
N GLU A 52 -1.96 6.41 -13.56
CA GLU A 52 -1.17 5.98 -14.71
C GLU A 52 -1.12 7.07 -15.79
N GLY A 53 0.05 7.31 -16.35
CA GLY A 53 0.24 8.26 -17.45
C GLY A 53 1.05 9.50 -17.04
N ASN A 54 2.35 9.52 -17.32
CA ASN A 54 3.38 10.46 -16.87
C ASN A 54 3.73 10.35 -15.38
N MET A 55 3.59 9.19 -14.78
CA MET A 55 4.44 8.87 -13.66
C MET A 55 5.87 8.83 -14.23
N VAL A 56 6.73 9.73 -13.76
CA VAL A 56 8.12 9.36 -13.60
C VAL A 56 8.01 8.10 -12.76
N ALA A 57 8.14 6.94 -13.41
CA ALA A 57 8.13 5.67 -12.73
C ALA A 57 9.21 5.82 -11.66
N HIS A 58 8.80 5.88 -10.38
CA HIS A 58 9.76 5.87 -9.30
C HIS A 58 10.30 4.46 -9.30
N SER A 59 11.19 4.24 -10.27
CA SER A 59 11.87 3.00 -10.52
C SER A 59 12.85 2.74 -9.39
N LEU A 60 13.26 1.52 -9.23
CA LEU A 60 14.36 1.14 -8.34
C LEU A 60 15.63 1.95 -8.60
N ASP A 61 15.82 2.47 -9.82
CA ASP A 61 16.96 3.33 -10.16
C ASP A 61 16.89 4.67 -9.46
N ASN A 62 15.72 5.29 -9.38
CA ASN A 62 15.54 6.53 -8.63
C ASN A 62 15.75 6.33 -7.12
N MET A 63 15.48 5.13 -6.60
CA MET A 63 15.69 4.81 -5.19
C MET A 63 17.15 4.93 -4.77
N LYS A 64 18.11 4.61 -5.65
CA LYS A 64 19.54 4.77 -5.39
C LYS A 64 19.92 6.21 -5.06
N ASP A 65 19.26 7.18 -5.67
CA ASP A 65 19.53 8.60 -5.38
C ASP A 65 18.96 9.00 -4.02
N TYR A 66 17.79 8.49 -3.64
CA TYR A 66 17.23 8.73 -2.32
C TYR A 66 18.07 8.11 -1.21
N LEU A 67 18.65 6.93 -1.42
CA LEU A 67 19.48 6.24 -0.44
C LEU A 67 20.79 6.97 -0.11
N ARG A 68 21.19 7.94 -0.93
CA ARG A 68 22.35 8.82 -0.62
C ARG A 68 22.04 9.88 0.44
N LEU A 69 20.75 10.11 0.75
CA LEU A 69 20.31 11.14 1.69
C LEU A 69 20.57 10.76 3.14
N ALA A 70 20.47 9.48 3.48
CA ALA A 70 20.75 8.98 4.82
C ALA A 70 21.20 7.52 4.77
N HIS A 71 22.04 7.13 5.75
CA HIS A 71 22.47 5.74 5.92
C HIS A 71 21.38 4.87 6.56
N ASP A 72 20.57 5.47 7.44
CA ASP A 72 19.48 4.78 8.13
C ASP A 72 18.19 4.85 7.31
N VAL A 73 17.58 3.69 7.05
CA VAL A 73 16.43 3.53 6.17
C VAL A 73 15.23 3.02 6.96
N ILE A 74 14.12 3.72 6.87
CA ILE A 74 12.81 3.25 7.34
C ILE A 74 12.13 2.51 6.18
N TYR A 75 12.11 1.17 6.22
CA TYR A 75 11.40 0.38 5.22
C TYR A 75 10.00 0.04 5.73
N VAL A 76 8.98 0.68 5.13
CA VAL A 76 7.57 0.49 5.50
C VAL A 76 6.96 -0.62 4.66
N ILE A 77 6.41 -1.62 5.34
CA ILE A 77 5.79 -2.82 4.78
C ILE A 77 4.34 -2.87 5.28
N ASP A 78 3.40 -3.16 4.41
CA ASP A 78 2.01 -3.44 4.77
C ASP A 78 1.89 -4.89 5.22
N ILE A 79 1.62 -5.13 6.51
CA ILE A 79 1.52 -6.49 7.02
C ILE A 79 0.34 -7.28 6.47
N SER A 80 -0.71 -6.59 5.99
CA SER A 80 -1.87 -7.24 5.36
C SER A 80 -1.60 -7.73 3.93
N ASP A 81 -0.52 -7.22 3.32
CA ASP A 81 -0.01 -7.59 2.00
C ASP A 81 1.54 -7.70 2.08
N PHE A 82 2.01 -8.55 2.98
CA PHE A 82 3.44 -8.66 3.28
C PHE A 82 4.24 -9.05 2.03
N ASP A 83 3.84 -10.09 1.32
CA ASP A 83 4.56 -10.60 0.14
C ASP A 83 4.54 -9.61 -1.04
N GLY A 84 3.46 -8.85 -1.19
CA GLY A 84 3.36 -7.81 -2.22
C GLY A 84 4.14 -6.54 -1.88
N THR A 85 4.43 -6.29 -0.59
CA THR A 85 5.04 -5.04 -0.14
C THR A 85 6.47 -5.19 0.39
N PHE A 86 6.88 -6.39 0.81
CA PHE A 86 8.27 -6.73 1.03
C PHE A 86 8.89 -7.26 -0.26
N ARG A 87 9.75 -6.47 -0.87
CA ARG A 87 10.38 -6.78 -2.16
C ARG A 87 11.86 -7.10 -1.99
N LYS A 88 12.25 -8.21 -2.59
CA LYS A 88 13.64 -8.66 -2.55
C LYS A 88 14.58 -7.69 -3.28
N ASP A 89 14.15 -7.12 -4.39
CA ASP A 89 14.92 -6.14 -5.16
C ASP A 89 15.18 -4.86 -4.34
N ILE A 90 14.18 -4.39 -3.57
CA ILE A 90 14.37 -3.29 -2.61
C ILE A 90 15.35 -3.71 -1.51
N ALA A 91 15.14 -4.89 -0.90
CA ALA A 91 16.03 -5.38 0.16
C ALA A 91 17.47 -5.54 -0.31
N ASP A 92 17.68 -5.94 -1.57
CA ASP A 92 19.01 -6.07 -2.17
C ASP A 92 19.71 -4.71 -2.32
N LEU A 93 18.98 -3.64 -2.63
CA LEU A 93 19.51 -2.27 -2.68
C LEU A 93 19.85 -1.71 -1.29
N LEU A 94 19.20 -2.23 -0.24
CA LEU A 94 19.38 -1.77 1.14
C LEU A 94 20.49 -2.50 1.90
N LYS A 95 21.22 -3.44 1.29
CA LYS A 95 22.23 -4.28 1.98
C LYS A 95 23.31 -3.50 2.72
N ASP A 96 23.70 -2.35 2.18
CA ASP A 96 24.75 -1.50 2.76
C ASP A 96 24.19 -0.41 3.70
N HIS A 97 22.88 -0.50 4.02
CA HIS A 97 22.18 0.47 4.85
C HIS A 97 21.75 -0.13 6.19
N SER A 98 21.55 0.74 7.16
CA SER A 98 20.98 0.41 8.46
C SER A 98 19.44 0.40 8.35
N VAL A 99 18.83 -0.76 8.12
CA VAL A 99 17.40 -0.86 7.84
C VAL A 99 16.56 -1.04 9.11
N HIS A 100 15.53 -0.21 9.25
CA HIS A 100 14.50 -0.26 10.29
C HIS A 100 13.18 -0.65 9.62
N TYR A 101 12.73 -1.88 9.86
CA TYR A 101 11.52 -2.43 9.25
C TYR A 101 10.29 -2.04 10.04
N ILE A 102 9.34 -1.38 9.40
CA ILE A 102 8.08 -0.97 10.00
C ILE A 102 6.95 -1.79 9.37
N LEU A 103 6.37 -2.69 10.18
CA LEU A 103 5.20 -3.48 9.79
C LEU A 103 3.96 -2.65 10.09
N ASN A 104 3.44 -1.94 9.09
CA ASN A 104 2.30 -1.06 9.25
C ASN A 104 0.98 -1.79 9.04
N LYS A 105 -0.12 -1.18 9.47
CA LYS A 105 -1.50 -1.64 9.34
C LYS A 105 -1.84 -2.92 10.12
N ILE A 106 -1.20 -3.13 11.26
CA ILE A 106 -1.52 -4.30 12.11
C ILE A 106 -2.98 -4.30 12.62
N ASP A 107 -3.67 -3.16 12.58
CA ASP A 107 -5.09 -3.04 12.88
C ASP A 107 -5.99 -3.82 11.91
N LEU A 108 -5.50 -4.14 10.72
CA LEU A 108 -6.18 -4.93 9.71
C LEU A 108 -6.12 -6.45 9.98
N LEU A 109 -5.18 -6.89 10.80
CA LEU A 109 -5.01 -8.31 11.09
C LEU A 109 -6.16 -8.85 11.98
N PRO A 110 -6.52 -10.12 11.82
CA PRO A 110 -7.44 -10.81 12.72
C PRO A 110 -7.01 -10.70 14.18
N ARG A 111 -7.98 -10.74 15.10
CA ARG A 111 -7.72 -10.60 16.55
C ARG A 111 -6.88 -11.73 17.13
N GLU A 112 -6.90 -12.88 16.49
CA GLU A 112 -6.19 -14.09 16.88
C GLU A 112 -4.69 -13.99 16.62
N VAL A 113 -4.26 -13.05 15.76
CA VAL A 113 -2.84 -12.84 15.45
C VAL A 113 -2.16 -12.15 16.62
N LYS A 114 -1.22 -12.84 17.25
CA LYS A 114 -0.37 -12.28 18.29
C LYS A 114 0.75 -11.45 17.66
N VAL A 115 0.81 -10.19 18.03
CA VAL A 115 1.75 -9.22 17.44
C VAL A 115 3.21 -9.65 17.60
N ASP A 116 3.57 -10.24 18.76
CA ASP A 116 4.94 -10.70 19.00
C ASP A 116 5.31 -11.91 18.13
N GLU A 117 4.39 -12.88 17.97
CA GLU A 117 4.61 -14.03 17.09
C GLU A 117 4.75 -13.59 15.62
N MET A 118 3.92 -12.66 15.18
CA MET A 118 3.98 -12.05 13.84
C MET A 118 5.30 -11.30 13.63
N ARG A 119 5.76 -10.56 14.64
CA ARG A 119 7.04 -9.82 14.58
C ARG A 119 8.22 -10.80 14.47
N ASP A 120 8.22 -11.86 15.24
CA ASP A 120 9.28 -12.90 15.23
C ASP A 120 9.30 -13.63 13.87
N TRP A 121 8.13 -13.97 13.34
CA TRP A 121 7.97 -14.53 11.99
C TRP A 121 8.54 -13.59 10.92
N ALA A 122 8.14 -12.32 10.94
CA ALA A 122 8.64 -11.33 9.99
C ALA A 122 10.15 -11.13 10.12
N SER A 123 10.69 -11.09 11.34
CA SER A 123 12.14 -11.01 11.61
C SER A 123 12.91 -12.14 10.93
N GLY A 124 12.37 -13.35 10.95
CA GLY A 124 12.97 -14.52 10.25
C GLY A 124 13.01 -14.35 8.73
N ILE A 125 11.92 -13.88 8.12
CA ILE A 125 11.83 -13.66 6.67
C ILE A 125 12.73 -12.49 6.24
N LEU A 126 12.69 -11.39 6.97
CA LEU A 126 13.50 -10.18 6.71
C LEU A 126 15.00 -10.41 6.99
N LYS A 127 15.36 -11.50 7.64
CA LYS A 127 16.72 -11.78 8.13
C LYS A 127 17.30 -10.61 8.93
N ALA A 128 16.46 -10.01 9.75
CA ALA A 128 16.77 -8.83 10.54
C ALA A 128 16.56 -9.11 12.05
N PRO A 129 17.33 -8.50 12.94
CA PRO A 129 17.09 -8.64 14.38
C PRO A 129 15.67 -8.16 14.75
N VAL A 130 15.00 -8.86 15.66
CA VAL A 130 13.66 -8.51 16.16
C VAL A 130 13.60 -7.04 16.65
N SER A 131 14.71 -6.56 17.23
CA SER A 131 14.85 -5.16 17.67
C SER A 131 14.72 -4.13 16.55
N ARG A 132 14.89 -4.50 15.30
CA ARG A 132 14.74 -3.65 14.12
C ARG A 132 13.39 -3.81 13.40
N VAL A 133 12.53 -4.71 13.89
CA VAL A 133 11.20 -4.94 13.33
C VAL A 133 10.15 -4.33 14.26
N ARG A 134 9.41 -3.35 13.77
CA ARG A 134 8.47 -2.54 14.55
C ARG A 134 7.05 -2.64 14.00
N PRO A 135 6.16 -3.41 14.67
CA PRO A 135 4.74 -3.42 14.33
C PRO A 135 4.09 -2.10 14.73
N VAL A 136 3.33 -1.51 13.81
CA VAL A 136 2.59 -0.25 14.04
C VAL A 136 1.23 -0.25 13.38
N SER A 137 0.36 0.59 13.88
CA SER A 137 -0.87 1.01 13.21
C SER A 137 -1.09 2.50 13.43
N VAL A 138 -1.15 3.26 12.34
CA VAL A 138 -1.47 4.69 12.41
C VAL A 138 -2.93 4.88 12.81
N LEU A 139 -3.85 4.15 12.18
CA LEU A 139 -5.29 4.24 12.48
C LEU A 139 -5.62 3.70 13.88
N GLY A 140 -5.02 2.57 14.26
CA GLY A 140 -5.20 1.94 15.57
C GLY A 140 -4.39 2.59 16.69
N GLN A 141 -3.58 3.61 16.40
CA GLN A 141 -2.69 4.29 17.36
C GLN A 141 -1.75 3.33 18.11
N TYR A 142 -1.41 2.19 17.49
CA TYR A 142 -0.56 1.17 18.11
C TYR A 142 0.91 1.37 17.73
N GLY A 143 1.80 1.27 18.71
CA GLY A 143 3.25 1.25 18.50
C GLY A 143 3.88 2.58 18.09
N LEU A 144 3.11 3.65 17.80
CA LEU A 144 3.63 4.93 17.32
C LEU A 144 4.56 5.61 18.32
N ASN A 145 4.19 5.66 19.61
CA ASN A 145 5.02 6.25 20.66
C ASN A 145 6.33 5.48 20.86
N SER A 146 6.27 4.15 20.78
CA SER A 146 7.47 3.29 20.86
C SER A 146 8.38 3.50 19.64
N LEU A 147 7.80 3.56 18.44
CA LEU A 147 8.52 3.86 17.20
C LEU A 147 9.15 5.26 17.27
N PHE A 148 8.40 6.27 17.71
CA PHE A 148 8.90 7.63 17.89
C PHE A 148 10.14 7.67 18.79
N SER A 149 10.05 7.07 19.98
CA SER A 149 11.17 7.02 20.92
C SER A 149 12.38 6.28 20.37
N TYR A 150 12.13 5.19 19.64
CA TYR A 150 13.15 4.40 18.98
C TYR A 150 13.88 5.20 17.90
N LEU A 151 13.17 5.83 16.97
CA LEU A 151 13.78 6.63 15.90
C LEU A 151 14.58 7.81 16.47
N LYS A 152 14.04 8.46 17.51
CA LYS A 152 14.73 9.57 18.18
C LYS A 152 16.08 9.19 18.80
N SER A 153 16.23 7.93 19.21
CA SER A 153 17.45 7.42 19.87
C SER A 153 18.42 6.69 18.94
N SER A 154 17.99 6.35 17.71
CA SER A 154 18.78 5.45 16.85
C SER A 154 19.64 6.19 15.82
N ALA A 155 19.13 7.24 15.19
CA ALA A 155 19.89 8.03 14.21
C ALA A 155 19.36 9.46 14.12
N ALA A 156 20.14 10.34 13.47
CA ALA A 156 19.77 11.75 13.27
C ALA A 156 18.96 11.96 11.97
N GLU A 157 19.17 11.11 10.99
CA GLU A 157 18.55 11.22 9.66
C GLU A 157 18.10 9.86 9.15
N TYR A 158 16.92 9.85 8.50
CA TYR A 158 16.34 8.66 7.89
C TYR A 158 15.84 8.96 6.49
N VAL A 159 15.89 7.95 5.62
CA VAL A 159 15.12 7.93 4.38
C VAL A 159 14.00 6.91 4.48
N SER A 160 12.77 7.30 4.16
CA SER A 160 11.59 6.41 4.19
C SER A 160 11.36 5.78 2.83
N VAL A 161 11.37 4.47 2.74
CA VAL A 161 11.15 3.71 1.50
C VAL A 161 10.00 2.71 1.66
N GLY A 162 9.45 2.26 0.54
CA GLY A 162 8.40 1.23 0.48
C GLY A 162 7.52 1.43 -0.75
N VAL A 163 6.76 0.42 -1.10
CA VAL A 163 5.86 0.47 -2.26
C VAL A 163 4.70 1.45 -2.02
N THR A 164 3.91 1.70 -3.07
CA THR A 164 2.70 2.52 -2.96
C THR A 164 1.69 1.91 -1.98
N ASN A 165 0.91 2.76 -1.32
CA ASN A 165 -0.19 2.37 -0.42
C ASN A 165 0.16 1.60 0.86
N VAL A 166 1.44 1.44 1.21
CA VAL A 166 1.86 0.85 2.51
C VAL A 166 1.60 1.78 3.70
N GLY A 167 1.27 3.05 3.44
CA GLY A 167 0.98 4.04 4.47
C GLY A 167 2.18 4.85 4.96
N LYS A 168 3.24 5.01 4.14
CA LYS A 168 4.41 5.85 4.47
C LYS A 168 4.02 7.25 4.92
N SER A 169 3.36 8.01 4.06
CA SER A 169 2.99 9.41 4.36
C SER A 169 2.06 9.52 5.58
N SER A 170 1.15 8.56 5.76
CA SER A 170 0.29 8.51 6.97
C SER A 170 1.12 8.26 8.23
N LEU A 171 2.10 7.35 8.17
CA LEU A 171 3.01 7.07 9.27
C LEU A 171 3.84 8.30 9.63
N LEU A 172 4.43 8.94 8.63
CA LEU A 172 5.23 10.15 8.85
C LEU A 172 4.38 11.29 9.40
N ASN A 173 3.14 11.49 8.91
CA ASN A 173 2.21 12.46 9.49
C ASN A 173 1.90 12.18 10.97
N GLY A 174 1.85 10.90 11.37
CA GLY A 174 1.66 10.50 12.77
C GLY A 174 2.88 10.70 13.67
N LEU A 175 4.08 10.80 13.10
CA LEU A 175 5.35 10.95 13.81
C LEU A 175 5.87 12.40 13.81
N THR A 176 5.43 13.23 12.87
CA THR A 176 5.90 14.60 12.67
C THR A 176 4.76 15.59 12.79
N HIS A 177 5.05 16.85 13.10
CA HIS A 177 4.05 17.90 12.94
C HIS A 177 3.91 18.29 11.47
N SER A 178 2.66 18.46 11.03
CA SER A 178 2.34 18.85 9.64
C SER A 178 2.84 20.24 9.23
N GLU A 179 3.31 21.06 10.17
CA GLU A 179 3.72 22.43 9.93
C GLU A 179 5.17 22.60 9.43
N GLU A 180 6.01 21.57 9.58
CA GLU A 180 7.42 21.61 9.18
C GLU A 180 7.71 20.71 7.97
N ILE A 181 6.95 20.90 6.89
CA ILE A 181 7.22 20.20 5.64
C ILE A 181 8.10 21.06 4.77
N THR A 182 9.35 20.69 4.60
CA THR A 182 10.27 21.35 3.67
C THR A 182 10.41 20.53 2.41
N VAL A 183 9.98 21.07 1.27
CA VAL A 183 10.25 20.48 -0.05
C VAL A 183 11.60 21.00 -0.52
N SER A 184 12.54 20.11 -0.74
CA SER A 184 13.85 20.49 -1.27
C SER A 184 14.20 19.66 -2.50
N ARG A 185 14.85 20.35 -3.47
CA ARG A 185 15.54 19.68 -4.58
C ARG A 185 16.98 19.47 -4.16
N PHE A 186 17.41 18.24 -4.04
CA PHE A 186 18.79 17.96 -3.74
C PHE A 186 19.66 18.10 -4.99
N PRO A 187 20.87 18.70 -4.87
CA PRO A 187 21.79 18.81 -5.98
C PRO A 187 22.12 17.43 -6.56
N GLY A 188 21.90 17.25 -7.88
CA GLY A 188 22.15 16.00 -8.58
C GLY A 188 20.99 15.01 -8.63
N THR A 189 19.81 15.35 -8.07
CA THR A 189 18.59 14.57 -8.24
C THR A 189 17.55 15.36 -9.05
N THR A 190 16.82 14.69 -9.93
CA THR A 190 15.69 15.28 -10.67
C THR A 190 14.39 15.24 -9.87
N VAL A 191 14.41 14.68 -8.66
CA VAL A 191 13.22 14.32 -7.90
C VAL A 191 13.11 15.20 -6.65
N GLU A 192 11.91 15.69 -6.41
CA GLU A 192 11.58 16.46 -5.20
C GLU A 192 11.40 15.49 -4.03
N VAL A 193 12.18 15.69 -2.97
CA VAL A 193 12.08 14.95 -1.72
C VAL A 193 11.51 15.87 -0.64
N THR A 194 10.56 15.37 0.09
CA THR A 194 9.98 16.08 1.24
C THR A 194 10.74 15.70 2.50
N SER A 195 11.39 16.67 3.14
CA SER A 195 11.99 16.48 4.47
C SER A 195 10.98 16.83 5.55
N ARG A 196 10.91 16.02 6.59
CA ARG A 196 10.07 16.19 7.77
C ARG A 196 10.90 16.03 9.04
N THR A 197 10.66 16.88 10.02
CA THR A 197 11.32 16.76 11.31
C THR A 197 10.45 16.03 12.32
N LEU A 198 11.03 15.09 13.04
CA LEU A 198 10.35 14.35 14.09
C LEU A 198 9.97 15.32 15.24
N TYR A 199 8.76 15.19 15.76
CA TYR A 199 8.23 16.11 16.78
C TYR A 199 9.17 16.31 17.96
N ASN A 200 9.44 17.58 18.35
CA ASN A 200 10.36 17.95 19.44
C ASN A 200 11.72 17.23 19.37
N SER A 201 12.32 17.19 18.17
CA SER A 201 13.59 16.54 17.96
C SER A 201 14.34 17.20 16.80
N SER A 202 15.63 16.90 16.66
CA SER A 202 16.45 17.30 15.51
C SER A 202 16.53 16.19 14.45
N VAL A 203 15.76 15.12 14.60
CA VAL A 203 15.78 13.99 13.67
C VAL A 203 14.99 14.34 12.42
N SER A 204 15.62 14.18 11.27
CA SER A 204 15.01 14.42 9.95
C SER A 204 14.64 13.11 9.28
N ILE A 205 13.48 13.08 8.62
CA ILE A 205 13.03 11.95 7.81
C ILE A 205 12.73 12.45 6.39
N TYR A 206 13.44 11.90 5.43
CA TYR A 206 13.21 12.16 4.00
C TYR A 206 12.10 11.24 3.49
N ASP A 207 10.95 11.82 3.16
CA ASP A 207 9.80 11.08 2.61
C ASP A 207 10.00 10.91 1.11
N THR A 208 10.16 9.68 0.67
CA THR A 208 10.28 9.36 -0.75
C THR A 208 8.95 8.95 -1.34
N PRO A 209 8.73 9.17 -2.64
CA PRO A 209 7.57 8.61 -3.33
C PRO A 209 7.50 7.10 -3.18
N GLY A 210 6.28 6.55 -3.16
CA GLY A 210 6.06 5.12 -3.15
C GLY A 210 6.59 4.48 -4.44
N ILE A 211 7.27 3.36 -4.31
CA ILE A 211 7.69 2.56 -5.47
C ILE A 211 6.43 1.91 -6.04
N PHE A 212 6.18 2.18 -7.31
CA PHE A 212 5.10 1.53 -8.03
C PHE A 212 5.55 0.13 -8.46
N THR A 213 4.65 -0.83 -8.36
CA THR A 213 4.86 -2.21 -8.78
C THR A 213 3.74 -2.63 -9.73
N GLU A 214 4.01 -3.53 -10.64
CA GLU A 214 3.02 -4.06 -11.59
C GLU A 214 2.70 -5.53 -11.32
N ASP A 215 3.23 -6.09 -10.26
CA ASP A 215 3.17 -7.51 -9.95
C ASP A 215 2.17 -7.87 -8.83
N ARG A 216 1.57 -6.88 -8.17
CA ARG A 216 0.47 -7.11 -7.24
C ARG A 216 -0.87 -7.07 -7.98
N VAL A 217 -1.79 -7.96 -7.62
CA VAL A 217 -3.16 -7.95 -8.17
C VAL A 217 -3.82 -6.57 -8.03
N ILE A 218 -3.60 -5.89 -6.89
CA ILE A 218 -4.16 -4.56 -6.65
C ILE A 218 -3.66 -3.51 -7.65
N ASP A 219 -2.42 -3.64 -8.13
CA ASP A 219 -1.82 -2.68 -9.07
C ASP A 219 -2.40 -2.84 -10.49
N LEU A 220 -2.94 -4.02 -10.81
CA LEU A 220 -3.58 -4.33 -12.10
C LEU A 220 -5.03 -3.85 -12.17
N LEU A 221 -5.63 -3.48 -11.04
CA LEU A 221 -7.02 -3.09 -10.96
C LEU A 221 -7.23 -1.61 -11.29
N SER A 222 -8.42 -1.28 -11.78
CA SER A 222 -8.85 0.11 -11.90
C SER A 222 -8.84 0.79 -10.52
N VAL A 223 -8.69 2.11 -10.49
CA VAL A 223 -8.70 2.86 -9.22
C VAL A 223 -9.99 2.66 -8.42
N GLU A 224 -11.11 2.49 -9.12
CA GLU A 224 -12.40 2.21 -8.50
C GLU A 224 -12.38 0.85 -7.80
N ASP A 225 -11.85 -0.17 -8.47
CA ASP A 225 -11.75 -1.51 -7.92
C ASP A 225 -10.70 -1.59 -6.81
N GLN A 226 -9.54 -0.92 -6.96
CA GLN A 226 -8.57 -0.81 -5.87
C GLN A 226 -9.24 -0.33 -4.58
N SER A 227 -10.15 0.64 -4.66
CA SER A 227 -10.85 1.17 -3.49
C SER A 227 -11.74 0.13 -2.78
N ARG A 228 -12.19 -0.90 -3.48
CA ARG A 228 -12.97 -2.03 -2.95
C ARG A 228 -12.08 -3.08 -2.30
N PHE A 229 -10.87 -3.30 -2.84
CA PHE A 229 -9.92 -4.31 -2.35
C PHE A 229 -9.02 -3.81 -1.23
N LEU A 230 -8.77 -2.50 -1.14
CA LEU A 230 -7.97 -1.95 -0.05
C LEU A 230 -8.75 -2.04 1.27
N PRO A 231 -8.25 -2.80 2.25
CA PRO A 231 -8.95 -2.99 3.50
C PRO A 231 -8.98 -1.68 4.30
N ARG A 232 -10.16 -1.30 4.77
CA ARG A 232 -10.37 -0.15 5.66
C ARG A 232 -10.66 -0.57 7.11
N LYS A 233 -10.94 -1.85 7.31
CA LYS A 233 -11.22 -2.50 8.58
C LYS A 233 -10.52 -3.83 8.62
N LYS A 234 -10.58 -4.51 9.76
CA LYS A 234 -10.04 -5.87 9.93
C LYS A 234 -10.47 -6.79 8.81
N LEU A 235 -9.53 -7.57 8.31
CA LEU A 235 -9.80 -8.61 7.34
C LEU A 235 -10.77 -9.64 7.92
N VAL A 236 -11.73 -10.05 7.09
CA VAL A 236 -12.71 -11.10 7.41
C VAL A 236 -12.10 -12.44 7.05
N ARG A 237 -12.07 -13.34 8.04
CA ARG A 237 -11.64 -14.71 7.83
C ARG A 237 -12.82 -15.58 7.42
N SER A 238 -12.68 -16.30 6.31
CA SER A 238 -13.54 -17.42 5.93
C SER A 238 -12.74 -18.72 5.95
N THR A 239 -13.38 -19.82 6.38
CA THR A 239 -12.75 -21.14 6.50
C THR A 239 -13.55 -22.13 5.71
N PHE A 240 -12.88 -22.87 4.82
CA PHE A 240 -13.46 -23.88 3.95
C PHE A 240 -12.82 -25.23 4.27
N GLN A 241 -13.65 -26.25 4.44
CA GLN A 241 -13.22 -27.63 4.59
C GLN A 241 -13.67 -28.44 3.36
N PHE A 242 -12.77 -29.22 2.77
CA PHE A 242 -13.06 -29.99 1.57
C PHE A 242 -12.30 -31.32 1.55
N HIS A 243 -12.90 -32.34 0.92
CA HIS A 243 -12.32 -33.68 0.89
C HIS A 243 -11.45 -33.95 -0.34
N GLU A 244 -11.80 -33.42 -1.50
CA GLU A 244 -11.06 -33.66 -2.74
C GLU A 244 -10.62 -32.34 -3.38
N THR A 245 -11.57 -31.66 -3.97
CA THR A 245 -11.37 -30.40 -4.67
C THR A 245 -12.42 -29.37 -4.28
N ARG A 246 -12.03 -28.12 -4.24
CA ARG A 246 -12.92 -27.00 -3.97
C ARG A 246 -12.52 -25.78 -4.77
N THR A 247 -13.49 -25.07 -5.29
CA THR A 247 -13.28 -23.75 -5.93
C THR A 247 -13.84 -22.66 -5.03
N VAL A 248 -13.06 -21.64 -4.82
CA VAL A 248 -13.46 -20.41 -4.10
C VAL A 248 -13.23 -19.20 -5.00
N PHE A 249 -14.26 -18.38 -5.11
CA PHE A 249 -14.21 -17.10 -5.82
C PHE A 249 -14.08 -15.94 -4.82
N LEU A 250 -13.20 -15.01 -5.10
CA LEU A 250 -13.09 -13.75 -4.37
C LEU A 250 -13.64 -12.63 -5.27
N SER A 251 -14.90 -12.26 -5.05
CA SER A 251 -15.70 -11.44 -5.97
C SER A 251 -15.58 -11.98 -7.41
N GLY A 252 -15.39 -11.15 -8.42
CA GLY A 252 -15.14 -11.57 -9.80
C GLY A 252 -13.67 -11.57 -10.23
N PHE A 253 -12.76 -11.41 -9.32
CA PHE A 253 -11.37 -11.10 -9.65
C PHE A 253 -10.42 -12.28 -9.49
N VAL A 254 -10.71 -13.18 -8.55
CA VAL A 254 -9.82 -14.31 -8.26
C VAL A 254 -10.65 -15.60 -8.15
N ARG A 255 -10.19 -16.64 -8.84
CA ARG A 255 -10.62 -18.02 -8.69
C ARG A 255 -9.48 -18.81 -8.07
N ILE A 256 -9.77 -19.55 -7.01
CA ILE A 256 -8.84 -20.42 -6.32
C ILE A 256 -9.38 -21.85 -6.39
N ASP A 257 -8.69 -22.72 -7.10
CA ASP A 257 -8.96 -24.15 -7.11
C ASP A 257 -8.04 -24.86 -6.12
N ALA A 258 -8.58 -25.34 -5.03
CA ALA A 258 -7.85 -26.07 -4.00
C ALA A 258 -8.08 -27.57 -4.13
N LYS A 259 -7.01 -28.36 -4.00
CA LYS A 259 -7.03 -29.82 -4.03
C LYS A 259 -6.31 -30.38 -2.79
N SER A 260 -6.95 -31.33 -2.11
CA SER A 260 -6.32 -32.10 -1.04
C SER A 260 -5.69 -33.35 -1.63
N GLU A 261 -4.36 -33.53 -1.47
CA GLU A 261 -3.63 -34.67 -2.05
C GLU A 261 -3.28 -35.74 -1.03
N THR A 262 -3.14 -35.38 0.24
CA THR A 262 -2.54 -36.27 1.26
C THR A 262 -3.39 -36.49 2.51
N ASP A 263 -4.41 -35.68 2.74
CA ASP A 263 -5.25 -35.76 3.92
C ASP A 263 -6.73 -35.87 3.51
N PRO A 264 -7.54 -36.64 4.23
CA PRO A 264 -8.96 -36.75 3.91
C PRO A 264 -9.70 -35.41 3.98
N VAL A 265 -9.15 -34.41 4.66
CA VAL A 265 -9.77 -33.08 4.79
C VAL A 265 -8.75 -31.97 4.55
N GLY A 266 -8.94 -31.24 3.44
CA GLY A 266 -8.23 -29.98 3.21
C GLY A 266 -8.90 -28.85 3.98
N ILE A 267 -8.10 -27.94 4.53
CA ILE A 267 -8.59 -26.71 5.17
C ILE A 267 -7.95 -25.51 4.47
N MET A 268 -8.80 -24.59 4.02
CA MET A 268 -8.36 -23.32 3.43
C MET A 268 -8.94 -22.16 4.23
N HIS A 269 -8.10 -21.20 4.52
CA HIS A 269 -8.51 -19.93 5.11
C HIS A 269 -8.31 -18.80 4.09
N THR A 270 -9.32 -17.97 3.93
CA THR A 270 -9.19 -16.69 3.19
C THR A 270 -9.29 -15.53 4.17
N PHE A 271 -8.51 -14.48 3.92
CA PHE A 271 -8.55 -13.24 4.67
C PHE A 271 -8.74 -12.11 3.65
N VAL A 272 -9.92 -11.55 3.62
CA VAL A 272 -10.32 -10.56 2.62
C VAL A 272 -10.98 -9.34 3.27
N PRO A 273 -10.97 -8.16 2.62
CA PRO A 273 -11.79 -7.03 3.05
C PRO A 273 -13.28 -7.40 3.09
N GLU A 274 -14.04 -6.75 3.97
CA GLU A 274 -15.50 -6.93 4.09
C GLU A 274 -16.24 -6.65 2.76
N SER A 275 -15.66 -5.81 1.90
CA SER A 275 -16.17 -5.46 0.57
C SER A 275 -15.99 -6.55 -0.49
N VAL A 276 -15.17 -7.57 -0.20
CA VAL A 276 -14.90 -8.69 -1.12
C VAL A 276 -15.80 -9.85 -0.75
N SER A 277 -16.71 -10.23 -1.65
CA SER A 277 -17.54 -11.41 -1.48
C SER A 277 -16.72 -12.68 -1.68
N VAL A 278 -16.95 -13.67 -0.83
CA VAL A 278 -16.31 -14.99 -0.94
C VAL A 278 -17.40 -16.02 -1.22
N HIS A 279 -17.29 -16.68 -2.37
CA HIS A 279 -18.24 -17.71 -2.80
C HIS A 279 -17.53 -19.05 -3.00
N GLU A 280 -18.12 -20.10 -2.46
CA GLU A 280 -17.60 -21.47 -2.50
C GLU A 280 -18.46 -22.35 -3.41
N THR A 281 -17.84 -23.15 -4.27
CA THR A 281 -18.53 -24.10 -5.13
C THR A 281 -17.68 -25.36 -5.36
N ASN A 282 -18.29 -26.40 -5.96
CA ASN A 282 -17.57 -27.59 -6.39
C ASN A 282 -16.75 -27.27 -7.65
N SER A 283 -15.54 -27.84 -7.75
CA SER A 283 -14.64 -27.59 -8.88
C SER A 283 -15.24 -27.93 -10.25
N ASN A 284 -16.15 -28.91 -10.32
CA ASN A 284 -16.78 -29.33 -11.56
C ASN A 284 -17.76 -28.27 -12.12
N THR A 285 -18.36 -27.45 -11.26
CA THR A 285 -19.29 -26.37 -11.66
C THR A 285 -18.61 -25.01 -11.72
N GLY A 286 -17.37 -24.93 -11.27
CA GLY A 286 -16.64 -23.67 -11.14
C GLY A 286 -16.42 -22.90 -12.45
N VAL A 287 -16.32 -23.60 -13.61
CA VAL A 287 -16.16 -22.94 -14.92
C VAL A 287 -17.48 -22.31 -15.35
N GLU A 288 -18.59 -23.07 -15.24
CA GLU A 288 -19.93 -22.59 -15.61
C GLU A 288 -20.39 -21.44 -14.71
N GLU A 289 -20.06 -21.49 -13.42
CA GLU A 289 -20.36 -20.42 -12.47
C GLU A 289 -19.49 -19.20 -12.70
N TRP A 290 -18.21 -19.36 -13.07
CA TRP A 290 -17.35 -18.24 -13.48
C TRP A 290 -17.98 -17.49 -14.65
N ASP A 291 -18.36 -18.18 -15.72
CA ASP A 291 -18.97 -17.57 -16.89
C ASP A 291 -20.34 -16.93 -16.58
N ARG A 292 -21.10 -17.51 -15.65
CA ARG A 292 -22.40 -16.96 -15.20
C ARG A 292 -22.26 -15.67 -14.39
N TRP A 293 -21.23 -15.59 -13.54
CA TRP A 293 -21.03 -14.45 -12.65
C TRP A 293 -20.18 -13.35 -13.28
N PHE A 294 -19.30 -13.69 -14.21
CA PHE A 294 -18.25 -12.82 -14.73
C PHE A 294 -18.17 -12.74 -16.26
N GLY A 295 -18.78 -13.66 -16.99
CA GLY A 295 -18.82 -13.66 -18.46
C GLY A 295 -19.72 -12.58 -19.08
N GLY A 296 -20.20 -11.64 -18.27
CA GLY A 296 -21.05 -10.52 -18.67
C GLY A 296 -20.41 -9.13 -18.43
N ILE A 297 -19.07 -9.05 -18.23
CA ILE A 297 -18.34 -7.78 -18.12
C ILE A 297 -17.66 -7.48 -19.44
#